data_a2f5e5cea86d47307e55ecbee4e34afc
#
_entry.id   a2f5e5cea86d47307e55ecbee4e34afc
#
_cell.length_a   1.000
_cell.length_b   1.000
_cell.length_c   1.000
_cell.angle_alpha   90.00
_cell.angle_beta   90.00
_cell.angle_gamma   90.00
#
_symmetry.space_group_name_H-M   'P 1'
#
loop_
_entity.id
_entity.type
_entity.pdbx_description
1 polymer ?
#
loop_
_entity_poly.entity_id
_entity_poly.type
_entity_poly.pdbx_seq_one_letter_code
_entity_poly.pdbx_strand_id
1 'polypeptide(L)'
;MADEVGRPTVMTPDIIAKLEQAFSLGASDLEACFYAGIGKTSLYRYQEEHPEFTERKKALKEKLVLKARSVVADALENKDKQTAQWYLERRKKDEFSIRQEQTGADGKDLNPSLNDDDRELLKRFVAQTGEK
;
A
#
# COMPACT_ATOMS: atom_id res chain seq x y z
N MET A 1 -38.81 -2.29 -14.53
CA MET A 1 -38.00 -1.73 -14.02
C MET A 1 -38.20 -1.12 -12.81
N ALA A 2 -37.90 -1.66 -11.88
CA ALA A 2 -38.15 -1.24 -10.58
C ALA A 2 -37.49 -0.03 -10.18
N ASP A 3 -36.49 0.28 -10.85
CA ASP A 3 -35.74 1.35 -10.40
C ASP A 3 -36.19 2.64 -10.84
N GLU A 4 -37.25 2.71 -11.52
CA GLU A 4 -37.63 3.94 -11.93
C GLU A 4 -38.18 4.76 -10.87
N VAL A 5 -38.50 4.30 -9.79
CA VAL A 5 -38.98 5.12 -8.73
C VAL A 5 -37.79 5.77 -8.07
N GLY A 6 -37.64 7.03 -8.17
CA GLY A 6 -36.53 7.73 -7.57
C GLY A 6 -35.41 7.95 -8.55
N ARG A 7 -34.25 8.23 -8.03
CA ARG A 7 -33.09 8.58 -8.81
C ARG A 7 -32.49 7.39 -9.52
N PRO A 8 -32.09 7.50 -10.77
CA PRO A 8 -31.45 6.36 -11.46
C PRO A 8 -30.13 6.01 -10.80
N THR A 9 -29.80 4.74 -10.84
CA THR A 9 -28.55 4.31 -10.27
C THR A 9 -27.40 4.65 -11.21
N VAL A 10 -26.26 5.01 -10.66
CA VAL A 10 -25.10 5.28 -11.48
C VAL A 10 -24.34 3.99 -11.76
N MET A 11 -24.69 2.90 -11.06
CA MET A 11 -23.96 1.65 -11.22
C MET A 11 -24.53 0.81 -12.34
N THR A 12 -24.25 1.24 -13.54
CA THR A 12 -24.70 0.51 -14.74
C THR A 12 -23.71 -0.59 -15.06
N PRO A 13 -24.06 -1.56 -15.91
CA PRO A 13 -23.09 -2.58 -16.31
C PRO A 13 -21.81 -2.01 -16.90
N ASP A 14 -21.89 -0.89 -17.63
CA ASP A 14 -20.71 -0.27 -18.18
C ASP A 14 -19.81 0.27 -17.08
N ILE A 15 -20.37 0.91 -16.08
CA ILE A 15 -19.61 1.43 -14.96
C ILE A 15 -18.95 0.29 -14.19
N ILE A 16 -19.71 -0.78 -13.95
CA ILE A 16 -19.15 -1.93 -13.24
C ILE A 16 -18.01 -2.55 -14.03
N ALA A 17 -18.15 -2.66 -15.36
CA ALA A 17 -17.08 -3.19 -16.18
C ALA A 17 -15.82 -2.32 -16.11
N LYS A 18 -15.99 -1.00 -16.09
CA LYS A 18 -14.85 -0.10 -15.98
C LYS A 18 -14.17 -0.22 -14.61
N LEU A 19 -14.96 -0.37 -13.55
CA LEU A 19 -14.39 -0.57 -12.23
C LEU A 19 -13.59 -1.87 -12.18
N GLU A 20 -14.14 -2.94 -12.75
CA GLU A 20 -13.44 -4.22 -12.75
C GLU A 20 -12.16 -4.14 -13.58
N GLN A 21 -12.20 -3.42 -14.67
CA GLN A 21 -11.02 -3.23 -15.50
C GLN A 21 -9.95 -2.50 -14.72
N ALA A 22 -10.32 -1.44 -14.01
CA ALA A 22 -9.37 -0.68 -13.21
C ALA A 22 -8.79 -1.54 -12.09
N PHE A 23 -9.64 -2.31 -11.41
CA PHE A 23 -9.14 -3.16 -10.32
C PHE A 23 -8.23 -4.26 -10.82
N SER A 24 -8.46 -4.74 -12.04
CA SER A 24 -7.56 -5.75 -12.61
C SER A 24 -6.18 -5.19 -12.90
N LEU A 25 -6.08 -3.87 -12.97
CA LEU A 25 -4.77 -3.20 -13.10
C LEU A 25 -4.20 -2.80 -11.75
N GLY A 26 -4.88 -3.15 -10.67
CA GLY A 26 -4.39 -2.83 -9.34
C GLY A 26 -4.77 -1.45 -8.84
N ALA A 27 -5.73 -0.79 -9.48
CA ALA A 27 -6.10 0.56 -9.10
C ALA A 27 -6.67 0.62 -7.69
N SER A 28 -6.46 1.73 -7.03
CA SER A 28 -7.10 1.98 -5.75
C SER A 28 -8.57 2.31 -5.99
N ASP A 29 -9.35 2.36 -4.93
CA ASP A 29 -10.76 2.72 -5.03
C ASP A 29 -10.92 4.09 -5.69
N LEU A 30 -10.10 5.04 -5.31
CA LEU A 30 -10.18 6.38 -5.86
C LEU A 30 -9.84 6.40 -7.35
N GLU A 31 -8.80 5.70 -7.73
CA GLU A 31 -8.40 5.62 -9.13
C GLU A 31 -9.47 4.93 -9.97
N ALA A 32 -10.05 3.87 -9.43
CA ALA A 32 -11.09 3.14 -10.15
C ALA A 32 -12.34 4.01 -10.34
N CYS A 33 -12.71 4.75 -9.31
CA CYS A 33 -13.84 5.65 -9.39
C CYS A 33 -13.60 6.75 -10.41
N PHE A 34 -12.38 7.28 -10.44
CA PHE A 34 -12.01 8.30 -11.40
C PHE A 34 -12.13 7.76 -12.83
N TYR A 35 -11.62 6.56 -13.04
CA TYR A 35 -11.67 5.93 -14.37
C TYR A 35 -13.11 5.66 -14.80
N ALA A 36 -13.92 5.19 -13.88
CA ALA A 36 -15.31 4.87 -14.20
C ALA A 36 -16.23 6.08 -14.23
N GLY A 37 -15.76 7.21 -13.70
CA GLY A 37 -16.57 8.42 -13.72
C GLY A 37 -17.64 8.47 -12.64
N ILE A 38 -17.39 7.87 -11.48
CA ILE A 38 -18.33 7.91 -10.37
C ILE A 38 -17.64 8.41 -9.11
N GLY A 39 -18.42 8.72 -8.09
CA GLY A 39 -17.87 9.13 -6.81
C GLY A 39 -17.62 7.94 -5.91
N LYS A 40 -16.77 8.11 -4.91
CA LYS A 40 -16.44 7.06 -3.96
C LYS A 40 -17.68 6.59 -3.19
N THR A 41 -18.57 7.51 -2.87
CA THR A 41 -19.78 7.16 -2.13
C THR A 41 -20.62 6.13 -2.89
N SER A 42 -20.71 6.29 -4.21
CA SER A 42 -21.46 5.35 -5.03
C SER A 42 -20.81 3.97 -5.02
N LEU A 43 -19.49 3.92 -5.09
CA LEU A 43 -18.77 2.66 -5.04
C LEU A 43 -18.99 1.97 -3.69
N TYR A 44 -18.81 2.69 -2.60
CA TYR A 44 -18.92 2.10 -1.27
C TYR A 44 -20.33 1.60 -1.01
N ARG A 45 -21.34 2.37 -1.43
CA ARG A 45 -22.72 1.94 -1.28
C ARG A 45 -22.97 0.66 -2.06
N TYR A 46 -22.47 0.59 -3.29
CA TYR A 46 -22.64 -0.60 -4.12
C TYR A 46 -21.97 -1.80 -3.46
N GLN A 47 -20.78 -1.61 -2.92
CA GLN A 47 -20.07 -2.71 -2.26
C GLN A 47 -20.82 -3.21 -1.04
N GLU A 48 -21.47 -2.33 -0.30
CA GLU A 48 -22.26 -2.75 0.84
C GLU A 48 -23.47 -3.55 0.40
N GLU A 49 -24.10 -3.16 -0.69
CA GLU A 49 -25.27 -3.85 -1.19
C GLU A 49 -24.93 -5.12 -1.95
N HIS A 50 -23.72 -5.22 -2.45
CA HIS A 50 -23.29 -6.37 -3.25
C HIS A 50 -21.94 -6.89 -2.75
N PRO A 51 -21.93 -7.67 -1.67
CA PRO A 51 -20.67 -8.20 -1.15
C PRO A 51 -19.89 -9.03 -2.16
N GLU A 52 -20.60 -9.66 -3.10
CA GLU A 52 -19.90 -10.43 -4.13
C GLU A 52 -19.03 -9.55 -5.01
N PHE A 53 -19.38 -8.27 -5.15
CA PHE A 53 -18.55 -7.35 -5.93
C PHE A 53 -17.23 -7.07 -5.19
N THR A 54 -17.27 -6.95 -3.87
CA THR A 54 -16.08 -6.76 -3.08
C THR A 54 -15.15 -7.96 -3.20
N GLU A 55 -15.73 -9.16 -3.18
CA GLU A 55 -14.93 -10.37 -3.36
C GLU A 55 -14.31 -10.44 -4.74
N ARG A 56 -15.05 -10.03 -5.75
CA ARG A 56 -14.53 -10.00 -7.10
C ARG A 56 -13.39 -8.98 -7.23
N LYS A 57 -13.55 -7.81 -6.60
CA LYS A 57 -12.50 -6.81 -6.60
C LYS A 57 -11.22 -7.38 -6.01
N LYS A 58 -11.35 -8.08 -4.89
CA LYS A 58 -10.21 -8.68 -4.23
C LYS A 58 -9.55 -9.72 -5.14
N ALA A 59 -10.37 -10.55 -5.77
CA ALA A 59 -9.86 -11.58 -6.67
C ALA A 59 -9.12 -10.97 -7.86
N LEU A 60 -9.63 -9.87 -8.41
CA LEU A 60 -8.98 -9.23 -9.54
C LEU A 60 -7.61 -8.69 -9.15
N LYS A 61 -7.51 -8.09 -7.97
CA LYS A 61 -6.23 -7.58 -7.48
C LYS A 61 -5.25 -8.71 -7.19
N GLU A 62 -5.74 -9.81 -6.64
CA GLU A 62 -4.88 -10.96 -6.38
C GLU A 62 -4.36 -11.60 -7.67
N LYS A 63 -5.19 -11.59 -8.71
CA LYS A 63 -4.75 -12.10 -9.99
C LYS A 63 -3.58 -11.31 -10.54
N LEU A 64 -3.57 -10.00 -10.32
CA LEU A 64 -2.47 -9.17 -10.77
C LEU A 64 -1.18 -9.55 -10.04
N VAL A 65 -1.28 -9.78 -8.73
CA VAL A 65 -0.12 -10.20 -7.96
C VAL A 65 0.41 -11.54 -8.48
N LEU A 66 -0.48 -12.46 -8.78
CA LEU A 66 -0.08 -13.76 -9.31
C LEU A 66 0.60 -13.61 -10.67
N LYS A 67 0.10 -12.71 -11.50
CA LYS A 67 0.71 -12.44 -12.78
C LYS A 67 2.13 -11.90 -12.60
N ALA A 68 2.31 -10.98 -11.65
CA ALA A 68 3.64 -10.45 -11.37
C ALA A 68 4.58 -11.56 -10.88
N ARG A 69 4.06 -12.47 -10.06
CA ARG A 69 4.86 -13.59 -9.59
C ARG A 69 5.32 -14.47 -10.75
N SER A 70 4.43 -14.69 -11.74
CA SER A 70 4.81 -15.52 -12.88
C SER A 70 5.90 -14.86 -13.72
N VAL A 71 5.87 -13.53 -13.84
CA VAL A 71 6.91 -12.80 -14.56
C VAL A 71 8.25 -12.96 -13.85
N VAL A 72 8.25 -12.85 -12.51
CA VAL A 72 9.47 -13.03 -11.73
C VAL A 72 9.98 -14.47 -11.89
N ALA A 73 9.07 -15.44 -11.83
CA ALA A 73 9.47 -16.84 -11.99
C ALA A 73 10.10 -17.10 -13.35
N ASP A 74 9.52 -16.51 -14.40
CA ASP A 74 10.06 -16.66 -15.75
C ASP A 74 11.45 -16.04 -15.85
N ALA A 75 11.65 -14.88 -15.24
CA ALA A 75 12.96 -14.26 -15.26
C ALA A 75 13.99 -15.12 -14.54
N LEU A 76 13.58 -15.75 -13.43
CA LEU A 76 14.48 -16.64 -12.70
C LEU A 76 14.83 -17.88 -13.53
N GLU A 77 13.85 -18.40 -14.28
CA GLU A 77 14.11 -19.54 -15.15
C GLU A 77 15.08 -19.17 -16.24
N ASN A 78 15.04 -17.94 -16.69
CA ASN A 78 15.97 -17.44 -17.71
C ASN A 78 17.29 -16.97 -17.10
N LYS A 79 17.49 -17.28 -15.82
CA LYS A 79 18.74 -16.99 -15.12
C LYS A 79 19.08 -15.52 -15.08
N ASP A 80 18.06 -14.67 -14.93
CA ASP A 80 18.29 -13.26 -14.82
C ASP A 80 18.88 -12.91 -13.46
N LYS A 81 20.12 -12.48 -13.46
CA LYS A 81 20.88 -12.23 -12.25
C LYS A 81 20.28 -11.13 -11.39
N GLN A 82 19.84 -10.05 -12.03
CA GLN A 82 19.28 -8.93 -11.31
C GLN A 82 18.00 -9.32 -10.57
N THR A 83 17.14 -10.06 -11.24
CA THR A 83 15.90 -10.53 -10.62
C THR A 83 16.20 -11.46 -9.47
N ALA A 84 17.21 -12.33 -9.64
CA ALA A 84 17.57 -13.25 -8.58
C ALA A 84 18.07 -12.51 -7.35
N GLN A 85 18.92 -11.50 -7.53
CA GLN A 85 19.41 -10.70 -6.42
C GLN A 85 18.29 -9.95 -5.74
N TRP A 86 17.42 -9.33 -6.54
CA TRP A 86 16.27 -8.60 -6.01
C TRP A 86 15.35 -9.51 -5.19
N TYR A 87 15.11 -10.72 -5.70
CA TYR A 87 14.22 -11.66 -5.03
C TYR A 87 14.80 -12.11 -3.69
N LEU A 88 16.09 -12.44 -3.68
CA LEU A 88 16.75 -12.87 -2.46
C LEU A 88 16.80 -11.76 -1.41
N GLU A 89 17.06 -10.55 -1.83
CA GLU A 89 17.08 -9.41 -0.92
C GLU A 89 15.75 -9.21 -0.21
N ARG A 90 14.66 -9.52 -0.89
CA ARG A 90 13.34 -9.32 -0.32
C ARG A 90 12.79 -10.53 0.41
N ARG A 91 13.11 -11.72 -0.05
CA ARG A 91 12.59 -12.94 0.57
C ARG A 91 13.49 -13.49 1.67
N LYS A 92 14.79 -13.24 1.56
CA LYS A 92 15.76 -13.71 2.55
C LYS A 92 16.54 -12.52 3.08
N LYS A 93 15.84 -11.59 3.65
CA LYS A 93 16.44 -10.35 4.14
C LYS A 93 17.58 -10.59 5.12
N ASP A 94 17.47 -11.61 5.92
CA ASP A 94 18.50 -11.89 6.93
C ASP A 94 19.85 -12.16 6.32
N GLU A 95 19.86 -12.76 5.15
CA GLU A 95 21.11 -13.12 4.51
C GLU A 95 21.53 -12.20 3.40
N PHE A 96 20.59 -11.65 2.64
CA PHE A 96 20.92 -10.96 1.42
C PHE A 96 20.52 -9.49 1.34
N SER A 97 19.79 -8.95 2.31
CA SER A 97 19.39 -7.57 2.17
C SER A 97 20.61 -6.65 2.35
N ILE A 98 20.61 -5.57 1.57
CA ILE A 98 21.65 -4.58 1.71
C ILE A 98 21.34 -3.78 2.95
N ARG A 99 22.22 -3.84 3.91
CA ARG A 99 22.05 -3.11 5.14
C ARG A 99 22.82 -1.81 5.06
N GLN A 100 22.10 -0.72 5.14
CA GLN A 100 22.73 0.57 5.18
C GLN A 100 22.51 1.15 6.55
N GLU A 101 23.58 1.44 7.25
CA GLU A 101 23.49 2.09 8.53
C GLU A 101 24.12 3.44 8.37
N GLN A 102 23.34 4.50 8.65
CA GLN A 102 23.88 5.84 8.65
C GLN A 102 24.23 6.17 10.08
N THR A 103 25.51 6.30 10.36
CA THR A 103 25.96 6.60 11.71
C THR A 103 26.75 7.89 11.69
N GLY A 104 26.90 8.51 12.83
CA GLY A 104 27.77 9.64 12.97
C GLY A 104 29.22 9.21 13.08
N ALA A 105 30.09 10.14 13.43
CA ALA A 105 31.50 9.87 13.57
C ALA A 105 31.73 8.78 14.61
N ASP A 106 32.67 7.90 14.34
CA ASP A 106 33.03 6.79 15.24
C ASP A 106 31.84 5.84 15.52
N GLY A 107 30.94 5.70 14.56
CA GLY A 107 29.85 4.74 14.72
C GLY A 107 28.70 5.19 15.58
N LYS A 108 28.68 6.46 15.94
CA LYS A 108 27.59 6.96 16.78
C LYS A 108 26.33 7.14 15.96
N ASP A 109 25.20 7.16 16.65
CA ASP A 109 23.93 7.34 15.97
C ASP A 109 23.88 8.68 15.25
N LEU A 110 23.34 8.67 14.05
CA LEU A 110 23.22 9.90 13.28
C LEU A 110 22.17 10.81 13.93
N ASN A 111 21.08 10.23 14.43
CA ASN A 111 20.08 10.97 15.18
C ASN A 111 20.04 10.35 16.58
N PRO A 112 20.99 10.66 17.40
CA PRO A 112 21.09 9.98 18.67
C PRO A 112 19.96 10.35 19.60
N SER A 113 19.53 9.40 20.38
CA SER A 113 18.64 9.70 21.46
C SER A 113 19.44 10.56 22.42
N LEU A 114 18.75 11.27 23.28
CA LEU A 114 19.42 12.15 24.20
C LEU A 114 20.42 11.37 25.05
N ASN A 115 21.62 11.89 25.16
CA ASN A 115 22.61 11.26 26.03
C ASN A 115 22.33 11.71 27.46
N ASP A 116 23.10 11.22 28.40
CA ASP A 116 22.89 11.53 29.81
C ASP A 116 23.01 13.01 30.12
N ASP A 117 23.94 13.68 29.48
CA ASP A 117 24.11 15.12 29.70
C ASP A 117 22.90 15.88 29.20
N ASP A 118 22.39 15.51 28.04
CA ASP A 118 21.21 16.16 27.49
C ASP A 118 20.01 15.93 28.38
N ARG A 119 19.88 14.73 28.91
CA ARG A 119 18.79 14.41 29.82
C ARG A 119 18.85 15.22 31.08
N GLU A 120 20.05 15.41 31.59
CA GLU A 120 20.24 16.23 32.77
C GLU A 120 19.84 17.68 32.50
N LEU A 121 20.24 18.21 31.37
CA LEU A 121 19.87 19.57 30.99
C LEU A 121 18.37 19.72 30.86
N LEU A 122 17.72 18.73 30.26
CA LEU A 122 16.27 18.77 30.12
C LEU A 122 15.61 18.74 31.50
N LYS A 123 16.10 17.93 32.42
CA LYS A 123 15.53 17.84 33.73
C LYS A 123 15.66 19.19 34.45
N ARG A 124 16.79 19.84 34.33
CA ARG A 124 16.96 21.14 34.93
C ARG A 124 16.01 22.15 34.32
N PHE A 125 15.86 22.12 33.01
CA PHE A 125 15.00 23.05 32.33
C PHE A 125 13.55 22.86 32.77
N VAL A 126 13.10 21.63 32.86
CA VAL A 126 11.75 21.32 33.29
C VAL A 126 11.53 21.74 34.73
N ALA A 127 12.52 21.51 35.58
CA ALA A 127 12.42 21.91 36.98
C ALA A 127 12.31 23.43 37.14
N GLN A 128 12.97 24.17 36.27
CA GLN A 128 12.88 25.62 36.34
C GLN A 128 11.55 26.14 35.81
N THR A 129 11.01 25.52 34.82
CA THR A 129 9.78 26.05 34.21
C THR A 129 8.54 25.31 34.66
N GLY A 130 8.64 24.08 35.01
CA GLY A 130 7.48 23.28 35.37
C GLY A 130 7.14 23.32 36.80
N GLU A 131 7.86 24.07 37.62
CA GLU A 131 7.62 24.02 38.90
C GLU A 131 6.59 24.85 39.28
N LYS A 132 5.83 24.86 39.63
CA LYS A 132 4.85 25.73 40.01
C LYS A 132 3.85 25.09 40.58
#